data_16fda774fc685ada9393cb763e4a5229
#
_entry.id   16fda774fc685ada9393cb763e4a5229
#
_cell.length_a   1.000
_cell.length_b   1.000
_cell.length_c   1.000
_cell.angle_alpha   90.00
_cell.angle_beta   90.00
_cell.angle_gamma   90.00
#
_symmetry.space_group_name_H-M   'P 1'
#
loop_
_entity.id
_entity.type
_entity.pdbx_description
1 polymer ?
#
loop_
_entity_poly.entity_id
_entity_poly.type
_entity_poly.pdbx_seq_one_letter_code
_entity_poly.pdbx_strand_id
1 'polypeptide(L)'
;LTGKIITTVAETHGADEVWYNPGNNQFYAPSGQNPTPTLSVIDAGSGKLIYNLPAGPGSHSVAAHSGNNHVFVPIAIPSQASPTDACNVLFGLPEKQGCIAVYAPEK
;
A
#
# COMPACT_ATOMS: atom_id res chain seq x y z
N LEU A 1 5.43 20.60 -17.74
CA LEU A 1 4.18 20.53 -16.94
C LEU A 1 3.39 21.81 -17.05
N THR A 2 2.10 21.69 -17.24
CA THR A 2 1.18 22.84 -17.23
C THR A 2 0.43 22.98 -15.92
N GLY A 3 0.54 22.00 -15.03
CA GLY A 3 -0.24 21.94 -13.80
C GLY A 3 -1.64 21.39 -13.97
N LYS A 4 -1.98 20.93 -15.18
CA LYS A 4 -3.30 20.35 -15.44
C LYS A 4 -3.44 19.00 -14.76
N ILE A 5 -4.50 18.83 -13.98
CA ILE A 5 -4.86 17.52 -13.40
C ILE A 5 -5.66 16.76 -14.45
N ILE A 6 -5.16 15.58 -14.86
CA ILE A 6 -5.82 14.77 -15.88
C ILE A 6 -6.74 13.71 -15.29
N THR A 7 -6.50 13.30 -14.05
CA THR A 7 -7.36 12.34 -13.33
C THR A 7 -7.04 12.37 -11.84
N THR A 8 -7.90 11.76 -11.05
CA THR A 8 -7.69 11.56 -9.62
C THR A 8 -8.07 10.13 -9.25
N VAL A 9 -7.48 9.60 -8.17
CA VAL A 9 -7.81 8.28 -7.64
C VAL A 9 -8.47 8.48 -6.27
N ALA A 10 -9.78 8.50 -6.27
CA ALA A 10 -10.56 8.81 -5.06
C ALA A 10 -10.62 7.64 -4.08
N GLU A 11 -10.37 6.42 -4.55
CA GLU A 11 -10.46 5.20 -3.74
C GLU A 11 -9.22 4.98 -2.85
N THR A 12 -8.19 5.79 -3.02
CA THR A 12 -7.03 5.82 -2.13
C THR A 12 -7.27 6.88 -1.06
N HIS A 13 -7.37 6.48 0.19
CA HIS A 13 -7.77 7.35 1.29
C HIS A 13 -6.56 7.80 2.11
N GLY A 14 -5.99 8.94 1.75
CA GLY A 14 -4.94 9.55 2.57
C GLY A 14 -3.58 8.89 2.43
N ALA A 15 -3.18 8.55 1.23
CA ALA A 15 -1.85 8.02 0.97
C ALA A 15 -0.79 9.08 1.29
N ASP A 16 0.27 8.67 1.96
CA ASP A 16 1.36 9.54 2.38
C ASP A 16 2.52 9.48 1.39
N GLU A 17 2.83 8.31 0.89
CA GLU A 17 3.86 8.10 -0.10
C GLU A 17 3.30 7.39 -1.33
N VAL A 18 4.00 7.51 -2.43
CA VAL A 18 3.70 6.78 -3.65
C VAL A 18 5.02 6.31 -4.27
N TRP A 19 5.03 5.10 -4.78
CA TRP A 19 6.20 4.49 -5.42
C TRP A 19 5.86 4.02 -6.81
N TYR A 20 6.68 4.42 -7.79
CA TYR A 20 6.57 3.92 -9.15
C TYR A 20 7.47 2.71 -9.37
N ASN A 21 6.91 1.64 -9.90
CA ASN A 21 7.65 0.44 -10.26
C ASN A 21 7.74 0.32 -11.79
N PRO A 22 8.92 0.54 -12.39
CA PRO A 22 9.07 0.40 -13.83
C PRO A 22 8.97 -1.04 -14.32
N GLY A 23 9.15 -2.03 -13.43
CA GLY A 23 9.09 -3.43 -13.82
C GLY A 23 7.71 -3.87 -14.31
N ASN A 24 6.64 -3.24 -13.80
CA ASN A 24 5.27 -3.56 -14.23
C ASN A 24 4.44 -2.31 -14.56
N ASN A 25 5.07 -1.15 -14.58
CA ASN A 25 4.41 0.13 -14.90
C ASN A 25 3.21 0.42 -13.99
N GLN A 26 3.42 0.27 -12.70
CA GLN A 26 2.40 0.51 -11.68
C GLN A 26 2.91 1.47 -10.61
N PHE A 27 1.97 2.21 -10.02
CA PHE A 27 2.22 2.95 -8.79
C PHE A 27 1.59 2.22 -7.62
N TYR A 28 2.21 2.34 -6.45
CA TYR A 28 1.71 1.80 -5.20
C TYR A 28 1.57 2.92 -4.19
N ALA A 29 0.41 2.97 -3.53
CA ALA A 29 0.11 4.00 -2.55
C ALA A 29 -0.49 3.37 -1.29
N PRO A 30 0.29 3.23 -0.21
CA PRO A 30 -0.24 2.71 1.04
C PRO A 30 -1.05 3.78 1.76
N SER A 31 -2.18 3.38 2.29
CA SER A 31 -3.07 4.22 3.08
C SER A 31 -3.40 3.51 4.39
N GLY A 32 -2.89 4.03 5.50
CA GLY A 32 -3.20 3.49 6.83
C GLY A 32 -4.45 4.09 7.46
N GLN A 33 -5.21 4.86 6.71
CA GLN A 33 -6.36 5.62 7.19
C GLN A 33 -7.66 4.84 7.07
N ASN A 34 -8.69 5.35 7.76
CA ASN A 34 -10.03 4.84 7.67
C ASN A 34 -10.64 5.10 6.29
N PRO A 35 -11.65 4.29 5.88
CA PRO A 35 -12.30 3.27 6.69
C PRO A 35 -11.50 1.96 6.78
N THR A 36 -10.64 1.67 5.83
CA THR A 36 -9.91 0.41 5.78
C THR A 36 -8.50 0.65 5.26
N PRO A 37 -7.46 0.25 6.01
CA PRO A 37 -6.09 0.36 5.53
C PRO A 37 -5.88 -0.48 4.27
N THR A 38 -5.28 0.13 3.25
CA THR A 38 -5.06 -0.52 1.95
C THR A 38 -3.70 -0.19 1.37
N LEU A 39 -3.24 -1.06 0.50
CA LEU A 39 -2.23 -0.74 -0.50
C LEU A 39 -2.95 -0.60 -1.85
N SER A 40 -3.02 0.61 -2.36
CA SER A 40 -3.63 0.86 -3.67
C SER A 40 -2.63 0.55 -4.77
N VAL A 41 -3.07 -0.20 -5.77
CA VAL A 41 -2.31 -0.52 -6.97
C VAL A 41 -2.93 0.22 -8.14
N ILE A 42 -2.13 1.08 -8.78
CA ILE A 42 -2.61 2.02 -9.80
C ILE A 42 -1.84 1.77 -11.09
N ASP A 43 -2.57 1.66 -12.20
CA ASP A 43 -1.95 1.55 -13.52
C ASP A 43 -1.33 2.89 -13.92
N ALA A 44 -0.03 2.90 -14.21
CA ALA A 44 0.67 4.13 -14.53
C ALA A 44 0.29 4.69 -15.90
N GLY A 45 -0.12 3.82 -16.84
CA GLY A 45 -0.51 4.25 -18.16
C GLY A 45 -1.84 4.99 -18.19
N SER A 46 -2.84 4.51 -17.46
CA SER A 46 -4.18 5.10 -17.43
C SER A 46 -4.41 6.02 -16.23
N GLY A 47 -3.62 5.90 -15.17
CA GLY A 47 -3.85 6.60 -13.91
C GLY A 47 -5.02 6.05 -13.12
N LYS A 48 -5.50 4.86 -13.44
CA LYS A 48 -6.67 4.27 -12.77
C LYS A 48 -6.27 3.25 -11.73
N LEU A 49 -7.09 3.18 -10.68
CA LEU A 49 -6.95 2.14 -9.66
C LEU A 49 -7.19 0.77 -10.31
N ILE A 50 -6.27 -0.16 -10.07
CA ILE A 50 -6.45 -1.56 -10.46
C ILE A 50 -7.20 -2.28 -9.35
N TYR A 51 -6.68 -2.22 -8.13
CA TYR A 51 -7.33 -2.78 -6.94
C TYR A 51 -6.67 -2.25 -5.66
N ASN A 52 -7.38 -2.43 -4.55
CA ASN A 52 -6.85 -2.18 -3.20
C ASN A 52 -6.57 -3.52 -2.52
N LEU A 53 -5.38 -3.64 -1.94
CA LEU A 53 -4.98 -4.81 -1.15
C LEU A 53 -5.07 -4.49 0.33
N PRO A 54 -5.36 -5.49 1.19
CA PRO A 54 -5.34 -5.25 2.64
C PRO A 54 -3.97 -4.81 3.12
N ALA A 55 -3.93 -3.83 4.00
CA ALA A 55 -2.73 -3.35 4.66
C ALA A 55 -3.01 -3.13 6.14
N GLY A 56 -2.08 -2.53 6.87
CA GLY A 56 -2.23 -2.29 8.29
C GLY A 56 -2.46 -0.82 8.61
N PRO A 57 -3.10 -0.53 9.76
CA PRO A 57 -3.20 0.83 10.25
C PRO A 57 -1.84 1.50 10.35
N GLY A 58 -1.74 2.76 9.93
CA GLY A 58 -0.50 3.50 9.93
C GLY A 58 0.45 3.19 8.77
N SER A 59 0.07 2.32 7.84
CA SER A 59 0.87 2.08 6.63
C SER A 59 0.99 3.36 5.82
N HIS A 60 2.22 3.80 5.56
CA HIS A 60 2.43 5.03 4.80
C HIS A 60 3.69 5.01 3.93
N SER A 61 4.55 4.02 4.08
CA SER A 61 5.77 3.86 3.29
C SER A 61 5.66 2.66 2.38
N VAL A 62 6.35 2.71 1.25
CA VAL A 62 6.31 1.62 0.26
C VAL A 62 7.59 1.62 -0.57
N ALA A 63 8.01 0.45 -0.98
CA ALA A 63 9.06 0.27 -1.98
C ALA A 63 8.73 -0.94 -2.85
N ALA A 64 9.23 -0.95 -4.08
CA ALA A 64 9.07 -2.08 -4.96
C ALA A 64 10.40 -2.47 -5.58
N HIS A 65 10.59 -3.77 -5.81
CA HIS A 65 11.75 -4.30 -6.51
C HIS A 65 11.36 -4.62 -7.95
N SER A 66 11.90 -3.87 -8.89
CA SER A 66 11.51 -3.97 -10.31
C SER A 66 11.89 -5.30 -10.98
N GLY A 67 12.85 -6.02 -10.41
CA GLY A 67 13.28 -7.30 -10.97
C GLY A 67 12.28 -8.44 -10.81
N ASN A 68 11.49 -8.41 -9.72
CA ASN A 68 10.48 -9.43 -9.46
C ASN A 68 9.10 -8.85 -9.14
N ASN A 69 8.99 -7.52 -9.14
CA ASN A 69 7.74 -6.78 -8.86
C ASN A 69 7.17 -7.03 -7.45
N HIS A 70 8.01 -7.43 -6.52
CA HIS A 70 7.59 -7.52 -5.13
C HIS A 70 7.46 -6.13 -4.53
N VAL A 71 6.44 -5.92 -3.70
CA VAL A 71 6.14 -4.65 -3.06
C VAL A 71 6.24 -4.83 -1.55
N PHE A 72 6.94 -3.92 -0.90
CA PHE A 72 7.27 -3.99 0.52
C PHE A 72 6.59 -2.83 1.25
N VAL A 73 5.76 -3.14 2.23
CA VAL A 73 5.05 -2.15 3.04
C VAL A 73 5.31 -2.41 4.52
N PRO A 74 6.01 -1.52 5.21
CA PRO A 74 6.17 -1.65 6.66
C PRO A 74 4.84 -1.46 7.37
N ILE A 75 4.56 -2.33 8.34
CA ILE A 75 3.38 -2.25 9.19
C ILE A 75 3.87 -2.14 10.63
N ALA A 76 3.57 -1.02 11.26
CA ALA A 76 4.03 -0.74 12.61
C ALA A 76 3.31 -1.60 13.65
N ILE A 77 3.89 -1.68 14.84
CA ILE A 77 3.23 -2.24 16.02
C ILE A 77 1.98 -1.42 16.27
N PRO A 78 0.82 -2.07 16.50
CA PRO A 78 -0.42 -1.34 16.73
C PRO A 78 -0.35 -0.48 17.99
N SER A 79 -0.89 0.72 17.90
CA SER A 79 -1.05 1.62 19.04
C SER A 79 -2.33 1.30 19.79
N GLN A 80 -2.47 1.86 21.01
CA GLN A 80 -3.71 1.75 21.77
C GLN A 80 -4.91 2.39 21.05
N ALA A 81 -4.66 3.44 20.29
CA ALA A 81 -5.69 4.12 19.52
C ALA A 81 -6.15 3.31 18.30
N SER A 82 -5.35 2.37 17.84
CA SER A 82 -5.66 1.50 16.72
C SER A 82 -5.29 0.06 17.08
N PRO A 83 -6.20 -0.66 17.76
CA PRO A 83 -5.87 -1.97 18.33
C PRO A 83 -5.72 -3.09 17.29
N THR A 84 -6.09 -2.86 16.04
CA THR A 84 -5.97 -3.87 15.00
C THR A 84 -4.51 -4.19 14.73
N ASP A 85 -4.14 -5.44 14.94
CA ASP A 85 -2.80 -5.96 14.71
C ASP A 85 -2.77 -6.69 13.36
N ALA A 86 -2.53 -5.94 12.30
CA ALA A 86 -2.60 -6.47 10.93
C ALA A 86 -1.57 -7.58 10.69
N CYS A 87 -0.38 -7.48 11.27
CA CYS A 87 0.63 -8.51 11.10
C CYS A 87 0.21 -9.84 11.73
N ASN A 88 -0.52 -9.78 12.84
CA ASN A 88 -1.11 -10.97 13.44
C ASN A 88 -2.32 -11.47 12.66
N VAL A 89 -3.28 -10.57 12.38
CA VAL A 89 -4.57 -10.94 11.78
C VAL A 89 -4.42 -11.36 10.33
N LEU A 90 -3.62 -10.63 9.53
CA LEU A 90 -3.48 -10.92 8.08
C LEU A 90 -2.42 -11.97 7.80
N PHE A 91 -1.36 -12.03 8.59
CA PHE A 91 -0.18 -12.84 8.26
C PHE A 91 0.15 -13.89 9.31
N GLY A 92 -0.63 -13.99 10.37
CA GLY A 92 -0.47 -15.02 11.40
C GLY A 92 0.78 -14.90 12.27
N LEU A 93 1.39 -13.72 12.33
CA LEU A 93 2.57 -13.49 13.16
C LEU A 93 2.17 -13.34 14.64
N PRO A 94 3.11 -13.49 15.57
CA PRO A 94 2.83 -13.22 16.98
C PRO A 94 2.35 -11.78 17.19
N GLU A 95 1.55 -11.58 18.22
CA GLU A 95 0.98 -10.26 18.53
C GLU A 95 2.04 -9.21 18.83
N LYS A 96 1.77 -7.98 18.45
CA LYS A 96 2.52 -6.77 18.79
C LYS A 96 3.98 -6.78 18.32
N GLN A 97 4.24 -7.39 17.18
CA GLN A 97 5.60 -7.38 16.61
C GLN A 97 5.79 -6.35 15.50
N GLY A 98 4.72 -6.00 14.79
CA GLY A 98 4.89 -5.30 13.53
C GLY A 98 5.53 -6.22 12.49
N CYS A 99 5.65 -5.77 11.26
CA CYS A 99 6.23 -6.57 10.18
C CYS A 99 6.46 -5.72 8.93
N ILE A 100 7.09 -6.33 7.94
CA ILE A 100 7.08 -5.81 6.58
C ILE A 100 6.24 -6.78 5.75
N ALA A 101 5.12 -6.29 5.24
CA ALA A 101 4.31 -7.07 4.31
C ALA A 101 4.98 -7.08 2.94
N VAL A 102 5.11 -8.25 2.36
CA VAL A 102 5.67 -8.41 1.02
C VAL A 102 4.57 -8.94 0.11
N TYR A 103 4.19 -8.13 -0.86
CA TYR A 103 3.16 -8.49 -1.83
C TYR A 103 3.85 -8.93 -3.11
N ALA A 104 3.40 -10.05 -3.67
CA ALA A 104 3.92 -10.56 -4.93
C ALA A 104 2.86 -10.37 -6.03
N PRO A 105 3.29 -10.17 -7.29
CA PRO A 105 2.32 -10.09 -8.38
C PRO A 105 1.61 -11.43 -8.57
N GLU A 106 0.37 -11.36 -9.06
CA GLU A 106 -0.34 -12.55 -9.48
C GLU A 106 0.34 -13.14 -10.72
N LYS A 107 0.30 -14.44 -10.80
CA LYS A 107 0.86 -15.17 -11.94
C LYS A 107 -0.08 -15.15 -13.15
#